data_905b71c9c508794c663535cc9b4bd85e
#
_entry.id   905b71c9c508794c663535cc9b4bd85e
#
_cell.length_a   1.000
_cell.length_b   1.000
_cell.length_c   1.000
_cell.angle_alpha   90.00
_cell.angle_beta   90.00
_cell.angle_gamma   90.00
#
_symmetry.space_group_name_H-M   'P 1'
#
loop_
_entity.id
_entity.type
_entity.pdbx_description
1 polymer ?
#
loop_
_entity_poly.entity_id
_entity_poly.type
_entity_poly.pdbx_seq_one_letter_code
_entity_poly.pdbx_strand_id
1 'polypeptide(L)'
;MRKLVAISLAVVMLLSMIAVGVGCDDGDKEITVGNKNFTEQYIIGEMIKQLLEDRGFTVELVPDLATDLLRGGMEAGDIDICAEYTGTAWMVHLAHVYEPGVDNNELYDLVKAEEADNGFVWLDPIWNNNTYVLVSWADFAADNNLVSLSDLAALYNAGTVEVKTFVGFEFSTRPDGLPALQEHYDFSVPEASLMTGAPGASLLGLENHDCDVAMAFGTDAIIAEYGWHTYQDDLAFFPPYDLVPSVSQAILDEYPEIEDILNELAATFPGGGMAATPALVAQGQAVWQELNAKVDIELMEPEEVAYEYLVANGLIDG
;
A
#
# COMPACT_ATOMS: atom_id res chain seq x y z
N MET A 1 78.74 21.38 -47.77
CA MET A 1 77.72 22.28 -48.30
C MET A 1 76.42 21.79 -47.74
N ARG A 2 75.61 22.63 -47.21
CA ARG A 2 74.34 22.53 -46.48
C ARG A 2 74.51 22.41 -44.97
N LYS A 3 74.40 23.56 -44.36
CA LYS A 3 74.28 23.75 -42.90
C LYS A 3 72.86 23.39 -42.50
N LEU A 4 72.69 22.48 -41.52
CA LEU A 4 71.47 22.24 -40.82
C LEU A 4 71.48 23.05 -39.51
N VAL A 5 70.57 24.00 -39.43
CA VAL A 5 70.31 24.82 -38.26
C VAL A 5 69.41 24.01 -37.34
N ALA A 6 69.91 23.67 -36.16
CA ALA A 6 69.07 23.09 -35.09
C ALA A 6 68.39 24.24 -34.32
N ILE A 7 67.07 24.24 -34.35
CA ILE A 7 66.25 25.14 -33.54
C ILE A 7 65.90 24.36 -32.26
N SER A 8 66.48 24.79 -31.14
CA SER A 8 66.11 24.32 -29.82
C SER A 8 64.84 25.02 -29.38
N LEU A 9 63.74 24.25 -29.28
CA LEU A 9 62.46 24.74 -28.69
C LEU A 9 62.52 24.46 -27.18
N ALA A 10 62.72 25.52 -26.40
CA ALA A 10 62.54 25.44 -24.94
C ALA A 10 61.06 25.45 -24.64
N VAL A 11 60.52 24.30 -24.19
CA VAL A 11 59.16 24.16 -23.63
C VAL A 11 59.20 24.61 -22.18
N VAL A 12 58.71 25.80 -21.90
CA VAL A 12 58.42 26.28 -20.56
C VAL A 12 57.11 25.58 -20.12
N MET A 13 57.23 24.55 -19.25
CA MET A 13 56.09 24.03 -18.54
C MET A 13 55.69 25.03 -17.45
N LEU A 14 54.60 25.80 -17.72
CA LEU A 14 53.83 26.43 -16.66
C LEU A 14 53.00 25.31 -15.94
N LEU A 15 53.44 24.94 -14.72
CA LEU A 15 52.58 24.24 -13.80
C LEU A 15 51.48 25.20 -13.35
N SER A 16 50.36 25.22 -14.03
CA SER A 16 49.08 25.69 -13.46
C SER A 16 48.62 24.61 -12.47
N MET A 17 48.76 24.87 -11.16
CA MET A 17 48.00 24.18 -10.14
C MET A 17 46.52 24.49 -10.37
N ILE A 18 45.84 23.59 -11.07
CA ILE A 18 44.40 23.53 -11.01
C ILE A 18 44.14 22.92 -9.61
N ALA A 19 43.69 23.78 -8.66
CA ALA A 19 43.00 23.32 -7.49
C ALA A 19 41.73 22.65 -8.01
N VAL A 20 41.76 21.31 -8.14
CA VAL A 20 40.52 20.51 -8.23
C VAL A 20 39.90 20.71 -6.87
N GLY A 21 38.94 21.65 -6.77
CA GLY A 21 37.95 21.61 -5.74
C GLY A 21 37.28 20.26 -5.90
N VAL A 22 37.46 19.38 -4.93
CA VAL A 22 36.55 18.28 -4.70
C VAL A 22 35.26 18.98 -4.26
N GLY A 23 34.46 19.42 -5.24
CA GLY A 23 33.04 19.54 -5.06
C GLY A 23 32.61 18.09 -4.80
N CYS A 24 32.02 17.81 -3.66
CA CYS A 24 31.13 16.68 -3.56
C CYS A 24 30.10 16.94 -4.68
N ASP A 25 30.18 16.19 -5.74
CA ASP A 25 29.09 15.96 -6.64
C ASP A 25 28.14 15.14 -5.76
N ASP A 26 27.22 15.83 -5.07
CA ASP A 26 26.04 15.18 -4.56
C ASP A 26 25.27 14.80 -5.82
N GLY A 27 25.58 13.61 -6.34
CA GLY A 27 24.82 13.00 -7.42
C GLY A 27 23.34 13.05 -7.02
N ASP A 28 22.49 13.35 -7.98
CA ASP A 28 21.04 13.39 -7.73
C ASP A 28 20.66 12.11 -6.99
N LYS A 29 20.14 12.24 -5.75
CA LYS A 29 19.67 11.13 -4.94
C LYS A 29 18.34 10.67 -5.53
N GLU A 30 18.40 9.85 -6.57
CA GLU A 30 17.23 9.36 -7.28
C GLU A 30 16.61 8.17 -6.54
N ILE A 31 15.30 8.22 -6.29
CA ILE A 31 14.52 7.18 -5.63
C ILE A 31 13.26 6.91 -6.45
N THR A 32 12.95 5.64 -6.69
CA THR A 32 11.70 5.22 -7.33
C THR A 32 10.74 4.66 -6.29
N VAL A 33 9.58 5.29 -6.16
CA VAL A 33 8.49 4.85 -5.26
C VAL A 33 7.38 4.22 -6.10
N GLY A 34 6.98 3.00 -5.77
CA GLY A 34 5.85 2.32 -6.41
C GLY A 34 4.62 2.30 -5.51
N ASN A 35 3.43 2.44 -6.09
CA ASN A 35 2.18 2.28 -5.35
C ASN A 35 1.11 1.52 -6.14
N LYS A 36 0.18 0.90 -5.41
CA LYS A 36 -0.95 0.15 -5.98
C LYS A 36 -2.05 1.09 -6.49
N ASN A 37 -3.01 0.52 -7.20
CA ASN A 37 -4.03 1.22 -7.97
C ASN A 37 -5.34 1.46 -7.18
N PHE A 38 -5.25 2.02 -5.97
CA PHE A 38 -6.41 2.44 -5.16
C PHE A 38 -6.05 3.62 -4.23
N THR A 39 -7.05 4.32 -3.75
CA THR A 39 -6.94 5.64 -3.12
C THR A 39 -5.92 5.73 -1.99
N GLU A 40 -5.97 4.84 -1.00
CA GLU A 40 -5.01 4.82 0.12
C GLU A 40 -3.56 4.74 -0.37
N GLN A 41 -3.31 3.94 -1.40
CA GLN A 41 -1.98 3.77 -1.98
C GLN A 41 -1.51 4.99 -2.75
N TYR A 42 -2.40 5.70 -3.43
CA TYR A 42 -2.04 6.98 -4.07
C TYR A 42 -1.65 8.03 -3.03
N ILE A 43 -2.40 8.11 -1.93
CA ILE A 43 -2.12 9.07 -0.85
C ILE A 43 -0.77 8.75 -0.19
N ILE A 44 -0.52 7.51 0.22
CA ILE A 44 0.75 7.15 0.88
C ILE A 44 1.95 7.26 -0.08
N GLY A 45 1.78 6.93 -1.34
CA GLY A 45 2.82 7.10 -2.37
C GLY A 45 3.22 8.57 -2.51
N GLU A 46 2.24 9.47 -2.56
CA GLU A 46 2.49 10.92 -2.59
C GLU A 46 3.08 11.44 -1.27
N MET A 47 2.67 10.93 -0.10
CA MET A 47 3.29 11.28 1.18
C MET A 47 4.78 10.93 1.21
N ILE A 48 5.13 9.70 0.80
CA ILE A 48 6.52 9.24 0.74
C ILE A 48 7.32 10.11 -0.24
N LYS A 49 6.81 10.34 -1.45
CA LYS A 49 7.45 11.16 -2.47
C LYS A 49 7.72 12.57 -1.95
N GLN A 50 6.69 13.30 -1.52
CA GLN A 50 6.80 14.70 -1.11
C GLN A 50 7.72 14.86 0.11
N LEU A 51 7.68 13.92 1.06
CA LEU A 51 8.54 13.93 2.23
C LEU A 51 10.01 13.73 1.85
N LEU A 52 10.31 12.79 0.96
CA LEU A 52 11.68 12.55 0.48
C LEU A 52 12.19 13.73 -0.37
N GLU A 53 11.33 14.33 -1.21
CA GLU A 53 11.67 15.54 -1.98
C GLU A 53 12.02 16.73 -1.08
N ASP A 54 11.28 16.93 0.03
CA ASP A 54 11.59 17.96 1.04
C ASP A 54 12.95 17.71 1.71
N ARG A 55 13.37 16.47 1.83
CA ARG A 55 14.68 16.04 2.36
C ARG A 55 15.79 16.04 1.30
N GLY A 56 15.51 16.46 0.07
CA GLY A 56 16.50 16.70 -1.01
C GLY A 56 16.74 15.48 -1.91
N PHE A 57 15.84 14.51 -1.94
CA PHE A 57 15.84 13.44 -2.94
C PHE A 57 15.10 13.89 -4.21
N THR A 58 15.43 13.25 -5.33
CA THR A 58 14.63 13.31 -6.56
C THR A 58 13.81 12.04 -6.64
N VAL A 59 12.47 12.14 -6.63
CA VAL A 59 11.60 10.97 -6.53
C VAL A 59 10.77 10.77 -7.79
N GLU A 60 10.88 9.58 -8.40
CA GLU A 60 9.96 9.09 -9.41
C GLU A 60 8.86 8.28 -8.74
N LEU A 61 7.58 8.65 -8.97
CA LEU A 61 6.43 7.87 -8.50
C LEU A 61 5.89 7.04 -9.66
N VAL A 62 5.83 5.71 -9.48
CA VAL A 62 5.28 4.74 -10.43
C VAL A 62 3.93 4.25 -9.91
N PRO A 63 2.81 4.84 -10.33
CA PRO A 63 1.48 4.51 -9.83
C PRO A 63 0.84 3.32 -10.56
N ASP A 64 -0.35 2.93 -10.11
CA ASP A 64 -1.26 2.00 -10.78
C ASP A 64 -0.76 0.55 -10.89
N LEU A 65 0.10 0.12 -9.99
CA LEU A 65 0.65 -1.22 -10.04
C LEU A 65 -0.29 -2.24 -9.38
N ALA A 66 -0.49 -3.37 -10.05
CA ALA A 66 -1.06 -4.56 -9.42
C ALA A 66 -0.05 -5.15 -8.43
N THR A 67 -0.52 -5.91 -7.44
CA THR A 67 0.30 -6.47 -6.35
C THR A 67 1.55 -7.21 -6.87
N ASP A 68 1.39 -8.09 -7.86
CA ASP A 68 2.51 -8.86 -8.42
C ASP A 68 3.49 -7.99 -9.23
N LEU A 69 3.01 -6.93 -9.88
CA LEU A 69 3.87 -6.01 -10.63
C LEU A 69 4.69 -5.14 -9.69
N LEU A 70 4.09 -4.64 -8.62
CA LEU A 70 4.80 -3.89 -7.59
C LEU A 70 5.91 -4.73 -6.96
N ARG A 71 5.58 -5.97 -6.54
CA ARG A 71 6.56 -6.92 -6.00
C ARG A 71 7.68 -7.23 -6.98
N GLY A 72 7.34 -7.52 -8.22
CA GLY A 72 8.32 -7.80 -9.28
C GLY A 72 9.25 -6.61 -9.55
N GLY A 73 8.74 -5.37 -9.50
CA GLY A 73 9.53 -4.15 -9.61
C GLY A 73 10.53 -3.99 -8.46
N MET A 74 10.12 -4.27 -7.23
CA MET A 74 10.99 -4.28 -6.05
C MET A 74 12.11 -5.33 -6.19
N GLU A 75 11.77 -6.55 -6.58
CA GLU A 75 12.73 -7.66 -6.77
C GLU A 75 13.71 -7.41 -7.92
N ALA A 76 13.27 -6.71 -8.96
CA ALA A 76 14.11 -6.33 -10.09
C ALA A 76 15.03 -5.13 -9.78
N GLY A 77 14.74 -4.36 -8.72
CA GLY A 77 15.40 -3.10 -8.41
C GLY A 77 14.96 -1.95 -9.31
N ASP A 78 13.79 -2.07 -9.94
CA ASP A 78 13.15 -0.99 -10.72
C ASP A 78 12.31 -0.08 -9.79
N ILE A 79 11.98 -0.54 -8.60
CA ILE A 79 11.28 0.18 -7.52
C ILE A 79 12.11 0.02 -6.25
N ASP A 80 12.35 1.12 -5.56
CA ASP A 80 13.18 1.19 -4.36
C ASP A 80 12.36 1.10 -3.07
N ILE A 81 11.18 1.72 -3.09
CA ILE A 81 10.30 1.88 -1.93
C ILE A 81 8.85 1.64 -2.35
N CYS A 82 8.12 0.93 -1.50
CA CYS A 82 6.65 0.88 -1.57
C CYS A 82 6.05 0.85 -0.17
N ALA A 83 4.76 1.11 -0.06
CA ALA A 83 3.99 0.80 1.13
C ALA A 83 3.19 -0.49 0.89
N GLU A 84 3.49 -1.54 1.65
CA GLU A 84 2.88 -2.85 1.49
C GLU A 84 2.12 -3.25 2.77
N TYR A 85 1.25 -4.24 2.67
CA TYR A 85 0.40 -4.70 3.77
C TYR A 85 0.88 -6.03 4.34
N THR A 86 0.87 -6.15 5.66
CA THR A 86 1.34 -7.36 6.38
C THR A 86 0.66 -8.64 5.89
N GLY A 87 -0.67 -8.63 5.74
CA GLY A 87 -1.42 -9.79 5.24
C GLY A 87 -1.08 -10.16 3.79
N THR A 88 -0.88 -9.16 2.92
CA THR A 88 -0.47 -9.39 1.53
C THR A 88 0.93 -10.00 1.47
N ALA A 89 1.88 -9.45 2.21
CA ALA A 89 3.24 -10.00 2.24
C ALA A 89 3.23 -11.45 2.72
N TRP A 90 2.52 -11.75 3.82
CA TRP A 90 2.44 -13.08 4.38
C TRP A 90 1.83 -14.11 3.43
N MET A 91 0.65 -13.80 2.88
CA MET A 91 -0.09 -14.79 2.10
C MET A 91 0.27 -14.82 0.62
N VAL A 92 0.66 -13.68 0.02
CA VAL A 92 0.91 -13.61 -1.43
C VAL A 92 2.40 -13.66 -1.74
N HIS A 93 3.23 -12.83 -1.09
CA HIS A 93 4.66 -12.76 -1.41
C HIS A 93 5.45 -13.93 -0.80
N LEU A 94 5.17 -14.24 0.48
CA LEU A 94 5.83 -15.32 1.22
C LEU A 94 5.10 -16.67 1.10
N ALA A 95 3.90 -16.68 0.49
CA ALA A 95 3.11 -17.87 0.21
C ALA A 95 2.76 -18.72 1.45
N HIS A 96 2.57 -18.07 2.60
CA HIS A 96 2.12 -18.72 3.83
C HIS A 96 0.60 -18.78 3.93
N VAL A 97 0.11 -19.65 4.79
CA VAL A 97 -1.29 -19.70 5.21
C VAL A 97 -1.43 -18.90 6.50
N TYR A 98 -2.46 -18.07 6.59
CA TYR A 98 -2.76 -17.36 7.82
C TYR A 98 -3.41 -18.30 8.85
N GLU A 99 -2.87 -18.32 10.06
CA GLU A 99 -3.40 -19.06 11.20
C GLU A 99 -4.27 -18.11 12.04
N PRO A 100 -5.60 -18.36 12.18
CA PRO A 100 -6.45 -17.49 12.98
C PRO A 100 -5.95 -17.32 14.42
N GLY A 101 -5.81 -16.06 14.85
CA GLY A 101 -5.32 -15.71 16.18
C GLY A 101 -3.91 -15.13 16.21
N VAL A 102 -3.18 -15.13 15.10
CA VAL A 102 -1.96 -14.32 14.93
C VAL A 102 -2.38 -12.85 14.93
N ASP A 103 -1.86 -12.07 15.88
CA ASP A 103 -2.21 -10.65 15.99
C ASP A 103 -1.35 -9.75 15.09
N ASN A 104 -1.69 -8.45 15.02
CA ASN A 104 -1.00 -7.47 14.18
C ASN A 104 0.51 -7.40 14.46
N ASN A 105 0.93 -7.42 15.73
CA ASN A 105 2.35 -7.36 16.09
C ASN A 105 3.09 -8.61 15.66
N GLU A 106 2.52 -9.78 15.96
CA GLU A 106 3.14 -11.07 15.61
C GLU A 106 3.26 -11.22 14.09
N LEU A 107 2.21 -10.86 13.34
CA LEU A 107 2.25 -10.94 11.88
C LEU A 107 3.30 -9.97 11.28
N TYR A 108 3.36 -8.73 11.79
CA TYR A 108 4.39 -7.77 11.38
C TYR A 108 5.80 -8.30 11.65
N ASP A 109 6.06 -8.83 12.85
CA ASP A 109 7.38 -9.37 13.21
C ASP A 109 7.80 -10.55 12.33
N LEU A 110 6.85 -11.44 12.00
CA LEU A 110 7.09 -12.57 11.10
C LEU A 110 7.44 -12.11 9.68
N VAL A 111 6.63 -11.21 9.12
CA VAL A 111 6.87 -10.63 7.79
C VAL A 111 8.20 -9.90 7.74
N LYS A 112 8.46 -9.01 8.70
CA LYS A 112 9.70 -8.24 8.77
C LYS A 112 10.94 -9.13 8.80
N ALA A 113 10.88 -10.21 9.56
CA ALA A 113 12.01 -11.13 9.69
C ALA A 113 12.28 -11.90 8.37
N GLU A 114 11.24 -12.38 7.69
CA GLU A 114 11.39 -13.17 6.47
C GLU A 114 11.68 -12.30 5.25
N GLU A 115 11.10 -11.10 5.14
CA GLU A 115 11.38 -10.15 4.07
C GLU A 115 12.80 -9.61 4.12
N ALA A 116 13.43 -9.53 5.29
CA ALA A 116 14.85 -9.19 5.42
C ALA A 116 15.77 -10.19 4.68
N ASP A 117 15.41 -11.48 4.67
CA ASP A 117 16.12 -12.51 3.91
C ASP A 117 15.95 -12.33 2.38
N ASN A 118 14.86 -11.66 1.96
CA ASN A 118 14.58 -11.30 0.57
C ASN A 118 15.21 -9.96 0.15
N GLY A 119 15.87 -9.25 1.07
CA GLY A 119 16.54 -7.98 0.82
C GLY A 119 15.62 -6.76 0.93
N PHE A 120 14.50 -6.88 1.64
CA PHE A 120 13.58 -5.78 1.93
C PHE A 120 13.52 -5.48 3.42
N VAL A 121 13.66 -4.20 3.76
CA VAL A 121 13.57 -3.73 5.14
C VAL A 121 12.17 -3.17 5.37
N TRP A 122 11.42 -3.80 6.27
CA TRP A 122 10.13 -3.35 6.72
C TRP A 122 10.30 -2.38 7.87
N LEU A 123 9.91 -1.12 7.66
CA LEU A 123 10.08 -0.03 8.62
C LEU A 123 8.96 -0.02 9.68
N ASP A 124 8.81 1.07 10.40
CA ASP A 124 7.77 1.20 11.42
C ASP A 124 6.37 1.11 10.80
N PRO A 125 5.46 0.32 11.38
CA PRO A 125 4.14 0.10 10.82
C PRO A 125 3.19 1.27 11.08
N ILE A 126 2.28 1.47 10.12
CA ILE A 126 1.12 2.33 10.23
C ILE A 126 -0.07 1.42 10.48
N TRP A 127 -0.49 1.29 11.76
CA TRP A 127 -1.56 0.38 12.16
C TRP A 127 -2.92 0.86 11.67
N ASN A 128 -3.46 0.24 10.62
CA ASN A 128 -4.73 0.66 10.02
C ASN A 128 -5.65 -0.48 9.63
N ASN A 129 -5.13 -1.70 9.54
CA ASN A 129 -5.87 -2.90 9.11
C ASN A 129 -6.80 -2.64 7.92
N ASN A 130 -6.24 -2.32 6.77
CA ASN A 130 -6.98 -2.18 5.51
C ASN A 130 -7.39 -3.55 4.96
N THR A 131 -8.20 -4.28 5.75
CA THR A 131 -8.66 -5.64 5.41
C THR A 131 -9.69 -5.62 4.29
N TYR A 132 -9.81 -6.75 3.57
CA TYR A 132 -10.96 -6.97 2.71
C TYR A 132 -12.24 -7.12 3.53
N VAL A 133 -13.32 -6.54 3.03
CA VAL A 133 -14.66 -6.70 3.57
C VAL A 133 -15.66 -6.96 2.44
N LEU A 134 -16.72 -7.72 2.72
CA LEU A 134 -17.89 -7.75 1.87
C LEU A 134 -18.94 -6.80 2.45
N VAL A 135 -19.56 -6.04 1.59
CA VAL A 135 -20.56 -5.02 1.97
C VAL A 135 -21.82 -5.15 1.12
N SER A 136 -22.94 -4.68 1.66
CA SER A 136 -24.21 -4.54 0.93
C SER A 136 -24.95 -3.29 1.39
N TRP A 137 -26.02 -2.92 0.71
CA TRP A 137 -26.97 -1.97 1.28
C TRP A 137 -27.56 -2.52 2.58
N ALA A 138 -27.78 -1.64 3.56
CA ALA A 138 -28.24 -2.02 4.88
C ALA A 138 -29.64 -2.66 4.86
N ASP A 139 -30.51 -2.26 3.96
CA ASP A 139 -31.84 -2.85 3.76
C ASP A 139 -31.74 -4.28 3.20
N PHE A 140 -30.85 -4.56 2.26
CA PHE A 140 -30.60 -5.93 1.78
C PHE A 140 -30.17 -6.86 2.92
N ALA A 141 -29.24 -6.40 3.77
CA ALA A 141 -28.79 -7.18 4.94
C ALA A 141 -29.93 -7.39 5.94
N ALA A 142 -30.73 -6.34 6.22
CA ALA A 142 -31.85 -6.41 7.16
C ALA A 142 -32.98 -7.32 6.66
N ASP A 143 -33.36 -7.24 5.40
CA ASP A 143 -34.43 -8.03 4.78
C ASP A 143 -34.08 -9.55 4.78
N ASN A 144 -32.80 -9.88 4.70
CA ASN A 144 -32.30 -11.24 4.71
C ASN A 144 -31.74 -11.69 6.08
N ASN A 145 -31.82 -10.85 7.12
CA ASN A 145 -31.31 -11.09 8.47
C ASN A 145 -29.81 -11.45 8.50
N LEU A 146 -28.97 -10.74 7.74
CA LEU A 146 -27.55 -11.00 7.61
C LEU A 146 -26.76 -10.05 8.54
N VAL A 147 -25.79 -10.60 9.26
CA VAL A 147 -24.85 -9.87 10.12
C VAL A 147 -23.41 -10.22 9.78
N SER A 148 -23.11 -11.48 9.52
CA SER A 148 -21.79 -12.03 9.35
C SER A 148 -21.58 -12.67 7.97
N LEU A 149 -20.32 -13.02 7.67
CA LEU A 149 -19.98 -13.82 6.49
C LEU A 149 -20.60 -15.22 6.55
N SER A 150 -20.75 -15.80 7.76
CA SER A 150 -21.49 -17.06 7.93
C SER A 150 -22.97 -16.94 7.53
N ASP A 151 -23.63 -15.83 7.87
CA ASP A 151 -25.02 -15.60 7.45
C ASP A 151 -25.14 -15.44 5.94
N LEU A 152 -24.20 -14.68 5.35
CA LEU A 152 -24.14 -14.47 3.91
C LEU A 152 -23.87 -15.79 3.17
N ALA A 153 -22.96 -16.63 3.66
CA ALA A 153 -22.68 -17.97 3.15
C ALA A 153 -23.93 -18.87 3.19
N ALA A 154 -24.69 -18.80 4.30
CA ALA A 154 -25.96 -19.54 4.43
C ALA A 154 -27.00 -19.07 3.40
N LEU A 155 -27.07 -17.77 3.07
CA LEU A 155 -27.96 -17.23 2.05
C LEU A 155 -27.58 -17.77 0.64
N TYR A 156 -26.29 -17.73 0.26
CA TYR A 156 -25.82 -18.33 -0.99
C TYR A 156 -26.19 -19.81 -1.09
N ASN A 157 -25.95 -20.59 -0.04
CA ASN A 157 -26.23 -22.02 -0.01
C ASN A 157 -27.71 -22.36 -0.06
N ALA A 158 -28.57 -21.50 0.50
CA ALA A 158 -30.01 -21.69 0.44
C ALA A 158 -30.56 -21.54 -0.99
N GLY A 159 -29.94 -20.71 -1.82
CA GLY A 159 -30.34 -20.46 -3.20
C GLY A 159 -31.76 -19.89 -3.35
N THR A 160 -32.30 -19.32 -2.28
CA THR A 160 -33.69 -18.78 -2.23
C THR A 160 -33.76 -17.36 -2.84
N VAL A 161 -32.63 -16.66 -2.87
CA VAL A 161 -32.45 -15.33 -3.45
C VAL A 161 -31.26 -15.40 -4.41
N GLU A 162 -31.37 -14.81 -5.58
CA GLU A 162 -30.22 -14.58 -6.45
C GLU A 162 -29.42 -13.40 -5.88
N VAL A 163 -28.16 -13.63 -5.51
CA VAL A 163 -27.25 -12.61 -4.96
C VAL A 163 -26.19 -12.28 -5.99
N LYS A 164 -26.29 -11.11 -6.59
CA LYS A 164 -25.26 -10.59 -7.49
C LYS A 164 -24.08 -10.07 -6.68
N THR A 165 -22.91 -10.57 -6.95
CA THR A 165 -21.68 -10.27 -6.21
C THR A 165 -20.67 -9.61 -7.13
N PHE A 166 -20.08 -8.49 -6.72
CA PHE A 166 -19.04 -7.81 -7.49
C PHE A 166 -17.75 -7.68 -6.67
N VAL A 167 -16.65 -8.20 -7.20
CA VAL A 167 -15.34 -8.19 -6.54
C VAL A 167 -14.25 -7.68 -7.47
N GLY A 168 -13.13 -7.26 -6.89
CA GLY A 168 -11.93 -6.88 -7.66
C GLY A 168 -11.30 -8.07 -8.40
N PHE A 169 -10.63 -7.82 -9.53
CA PHE A 169 -9.94 -8.87 -10.31
C PHE A 169 -8.95 -9.66 -9.45
N GLU A 170 -8.10 -8.99 -8.68
CA GLU A 170 -7.14 -9.67 -7.80
C GLU A 170 -7.86 -10.53 -6.76
N PHE A 171 -8.83 -9.96 -6.04
CA PHE A 171 -9.59 -10.68 -5.02
C PHE A 171 -10.28 -11.93 -5.57
N SER A 172 -10.68 -11.94 -6.83
CA SER A 172 -11.31 -13.10 -7.47
C SER A 172 -10.37 -14.30 -7.64
N THR A 173 -9.04 -14.12 -7.51
CA THR A 173 -8.03 -15.16 -7.79
C THR A 173 -6.95 -15.31 -6.73
N ARG A 174 -6.80 -14.37 -5.80
CA ARG A 174 -5.75 -14.37 -4.75
C ARG A 174 -5.93 -15.52 -3.76
N PRO A 175 -4.83 -16.00 -3.12
CA PRO A 175 -4.89 -17.03 -2.09
C PRO A 175 -5.63 -16.58 -0.81
N ASP A 176 -5.68 -15.26 -0.55
CA ASP A 176 -6.45 -14.59 0.50
C ASP A 176 -7.77 -13.98 -0.02
N GLY A 177 -8.19 -14.36 -1.22
CA GLY A 177 -9.35 -13.81 -1.91
C GLY A 177 -10.58 -14.70 -1.92
N LEU A 178 -11.48 -14.44 -2.89
CA LEU A 178 -12.78 -15.09 -2.99
C LEU A 178 -12.72 -16.63 -3.02
N PRO A 179 -11.79 -17.30 -3.74
CA PRO A 179 -11.76 -18.75 -3.78
C PRO A 179 -11.54 -19.38 -2.39
N ALA A 180 -10.56 -18.88 -1.63
CA ALA A 180 -10.28 -19.37 -0.29
C ALA A 180 -11.36 -18.95 0.74
N LEU A 181 -11.93 -17.75 0.59
CA LEU A 181 -13.07 -17.31 1.40
C LEU A 181 -14.26 -18.25 1.23
N GLN A 182 -14.56 -18.65 0.00
CA GLN A 182 -15.65 -19.62 -0.30
C GLN A 182 -15.38 -20.99 0.33
N GLU A 183 -14.12 -21.46 0.29
CA GLU A 183 -13.74 -22.72 0.93
C GLU A 183 -13.85 -22.63 2.46
N HIS A 184 -13.37 -21.53 3.05
CA HIS A 184 -13.36 -21.33 4.51
C HIS A 184 -14.77 -21.24 5.11
N TYR A 185 -15.69 -20.57 4.41
CA TYR A 185 -17.09 -20.38 4.83
C TYR A 185 -18.07 -21.41 4.22
N ASP A 186 -17.57 -22.39 3.46
CA ASP A 186 -18.35 -23.45 2.81
C ASP A 186 -19.53 -22.90 1.98
N PHE A 187 -19.25 -21.97 1.05
CA PHE A 187 -20.24 -21.45 0.12
C PHE A 187 -19.68 -21.30 -1.30
N SER A 188 -20.54 -20.97 -2.24
CA SER A 188 -20.13 -20.66 -3.61
C SER A 188 -20.99 -19.55 -4.20
N VAL A 189 -20.34 -18.54 -4.77
CA VAL A 189 -21.01 -17.55 -5.62
C VAL A 189 -21.21 -18.17 -7.00
N PRO A 190 -22.47 -18.27 -7.51
CA PRO A 190 -22.68 -18.79 -8.87
C PRO A 190 -21.97 -17.91 -9.91
N GLU A 191 -21.33 -18.54 -10.91
CA GLU A 191 -20.58 -17.82 -11.95
C GLU A 191 -21.45 -16.78 -12.69
N ALA A 192 -22.73 -17.10 -12.91
CA ALA A 192 -23.68 -16.18 -13.56
C ALA A 192 -23.99 -14.92 -12.72
N SER A 193 -23.76 -14.97 -11.42
CA SER A 193 -24.04 -13.89 -10.47
C SER A 193 -22.75 -13.19 -9.98
N LEU A 194 -21.56 -13.67 -10.43
CA LEU A 194 -20.28 -13.08 -10.10
C LEU A 194 -19.84 -12.09 -11.16
N MET A 195 -19.59 -10.85 -10.74
CA MET A 195 -18.95 -9.81 -11.55
C MET A 195 -17.56 -9.53 -11.03
N THR A 196 -16.61 -9.23 -11.93
CA THR A 196 -15.25 -8.84 -11.56
C THR A 196 -14.86 -7.55 -12.28
N GLY A 197 -14.03 -6.72 -11.64
CA GLY A 197 -13.62 -5.43 -12.21
C GLY A 197 -12.34 -4.89 -11.62
N ALA A 198 -11.92 -3.73 -12.12
CA ALA A 198 -10.82 -2.96 -11.57
C ALA A 198 -11.12 -2.51 -10.11
N PRO A 199 -10.11 -2.10 -9.33
CA PRO A 199 -10.32 -1.52 -8.01
C PRO A 199 -11.35 -0.39 -8.04
N GLY A 200 -12.24 -0.33 -7.04
CA GLY A 200 -13.34 0.64 -6.96
C GLY A 200 -14.56 0.30 -7.82
N ALA A 201 -14.45 -0.55 -8.84
CA ALA A 201 -15.59 -0.88 -9.70
C ALA A 201 -16.71 -1.62 -8.94
N SER A 202 -16.37 -2.43 -7.93
CA SER A 202 -17.33 -3.11 -7.06
C SER A 202 -18.16 -2.12 -6.23
N LEU A 203 -17.53 -1.07 -5.71
CA LEU A 203 -18.18 -0.01 -4.94
C LEU A 203 -19.15 0.79 -5.81
N LEU A 204 -18.70 1.19 -7.00
CA LEU A 204 -19.57 1.87 -7.97
C LEU A 204 -20.75 0.98 -8.41
N GLY A 205 -20.52 -0.33 -8.58
CA GLY A 205 -21.58 -1.29 -8.89
C GLY A 205 -22.61 -1.41 -7.78
N LEU A 206 -22.19 -1.37 -6.51
CA LEU A 206 -23.10 -1.38 -5.37
C LEU A 206 -23.89 -0.06 -5.25
N GLU A 207 -23.21 1.07 -5.43
CA GLU A 207 -23.85 2.41 -5.45
C GLU A 207 -24.96 2.48 -6.50
N ASN A 208 -24.70 1.98 -7.70
CA ASN A 208 -25.67 1.96 -8.80
C ASN A 208 -26.72 0.85 -8.70
N HIS A 209 -26.71 0.01 -7.66
CA HIS A 209 -27.57 -1.17 -7.51
C HIS A 209 -27.39 -2.21 -8.65
N ASP A 210 -26.21 -2.28 -9.25
CA ASP A 210 -25.88 -3.30 -10.24
C ASP A 210 -25.58 -4.66 -9.59
N CYS A 211 -25.16 -4.65 -8.32
CA CYS A 211 -24.94 -5.81 -7.47
C CYS A 211 -25.60 -5.65 -6.09
N ASP A 212 -25.74 -6.77 -5.38
CA ASP A 212 -26.29 -6.85 -4.02
C ASP A 212 -25.20 -6.86 -2.96
N VAL A 213 -24.05 -7.48 -3.29
CA VAL A 213 -22.87 -7.60 -2.44
C VAL A 213 -21.64 -7.15 -3.22
N ALA A 214 -20.83 -6.31 -2.61
CA ALA A 214 -19.56 -5.83 -3.18
C ALA A 214 -18.38 -6.14 -2.27
N MET A 215 -17.19 -6.34 -2.86
CA MET A 215 -15.93 -6.29 -2.13
C MET A 215 -15.52 -4.83 -1.94
N ALA A 216 -15.09 -4.51 -0.74
CA ALA A 216 -14.56 -3.22 -0.33
C ALA A 216 -13.30 -3.43 0.54
N PHE A 217 -12.66 -2.34 0.91
CA PHE A 217 -11.61 -2.33 1.93
C PHE A 217 -12.12 -1.70 3.22
N GLY A 218 -11.60 -2.12 4.36
CA GLY A 218 -12.01 -1.61 5.67
C GLY A 218 -11.77 -0.11 5.88
N THR A 219 -10.86 0.49 5.10
CA THR A 219 -10.55 1.92 5.09
C THR A 219 -11.34 2.73 4.05
N ASP A 220 -12.21 2.10 3.24
CA ASP A 220 -13.05 2.80 2.26
C ASP A 220 -14.09 3.68 2.96
N ALA A 221 -13.96 4.99 2.79
CA ALA A 221 -14.85 5.99 3.43
C ALA A 221 -16.30 5.90 2.93
N ILE A 222 -16.50 5.46 1.71
CA ILE A 222 -17.79 5.36 1.03
C ILE A 222 -18.75 4.39 1.76
N ILE A 223 -18.22 3.42 2.53
CA ILE A 223 -19.03 2.49 3.35
C ILE A 223 -19.88 3.27 4.36
N ALA A 224 -19.25 4.20 5.08
CA ALA A 224 -19.92 5.02 6.06
C ALA A 224 -20.82 6.07 5.42
N GLU A 225 -20.40 6.67 4.30
CA GLU A 225 -21.14 7.69 3.56
C GLU A 225 -22.52 7.17 3.10
N TYR A 226 -22.56 5.95 2.55
CA TYR A 226 -23.82 5.34 2.11
C TYR A 226 -24.52 4.51 3.19
N GLY A 227 -23.91 4.35 4.38
CA GLY A 227 -24.45 3.51 5.44
C GLY A 227 -24.57 2.04 5.04
N TRP A 228 -23.61 1.55 4.26
CA TRP A 228 -23.57 0.15 3.87
C TRP A 228 -23.32 -0.76 5.07
N HIS A 229 -23.90 -1.96 5.01
CA HIS A 229 -23.65 -3.00 5.98
C HIS A 229 -22.36 -3.73 5.64
N THR A 230 -21.43 -3.84 6.61
CA THR A 230 -20.23 -4.64 6.52
C THR A 230 -20.44 -5.98 7.20
N TYR A 231 -20.25 -7.08 6.49
CA TYR A 231 -20.37 -8.43 7.04
C TYR A 231 -19.19 -8.75 7.94
N GLN A 232 -19.47 -9.19 9.17
CA GLN A 232 -18.44 -9.55 10.13
C GLN A 232 -17.73 -10.84 9.69
N ASP A 233 -16.40 -10.83 9.70
CA ASP A 233 -15.56 -12.03 9.52
C ASP A 233 -15.55 -12.85 10.81
N ASP A 234 -16.64 -13.58 11.07
CA ASP A 234 -16.91 -14.28 12.32
C ASP A 234 -16.11 -15.58 12.52
N LEU A 235 -15.46 -16.08 11.45
CA LEU A 235 -14.53 -17.22 11.49
C LEU A 235 -13.06 -16.80 11.34
N ALA A 236 -12.76 -15.47 11.34
CA ALA A 236 -11.41 -14.91 11.28
C ALA A 236 -10.59 -15.43 10.08
N PHE A 237 -11.14 -15.33 8.88
CA PHE A 237 -10.47 -15.73 7.64
C PHE A 237 -9.37 -14.76 7.24
N PHE A 238 -9.64 -13.44 7.33
CA PHE A 238 -8.69 -12.43 6.88
C PHE A 238 -7.59 -12.17 7.92
N PRO A 239 -6.31 -12.14 7.50
CA PRO A 239 -5.24 -11.66 8.36
C PRO A 239 -5.37 -10.15 8.60
N PRO A 240 -4.61 -9.58 9.55
CA PRO A 240 -4.38 -8.14 9.59
C PRO A 240 -3.68 -7.64 8.33
N TYR A 241 -4.13 -6.49 7.80
CA TYR A 241 -3.50 -5.82 6.66
C TYR A 241 -3.04 -4.42 7.10
N ASP A 242 -1.99 -4.37 7.90
CA ASP A 242 -1.40 -3.11 8.35
C ASP A 242 -0.39 -2.60 7.33
N LEU A 243 -0.44 -1.30 7.07
CA LEU A 243 0.39 -0.63 6.09
C LEU A 243 1.81 -0.41 6.64
N VAL A 244 2.82 -0.81 5.87
CA VAL A 244 4.23 -0.68 6.27
C VAL A 244 5.06 -0.19 5.09
N PRO A 245 5.87 0.88 5.25
CA PRO A 245 6.87 1.22 4.27
C PRO A 245 7.91 0.11 4.17
N SER A 246 8.09 -0.42 2.96
CA SER A 246 9.09 -1.46 2.62
C SER A 246 10.14 -0.85 1.70
N VAL A 247 11.39 -0.96 2.08
CA VAL A 247 12.52 -0.33 1.38
C VAL A 247 13.51 -1.41 0.96
N SER A 248 14.07 -1.32 -0.24
CA SER A 248 15.18 -2.16 -0.67
C SER A 248 16.38 -1.97 0.26
N GLN A 249 17.00 -3.06 0.72
CA GLN A 249 18.21 -3.00 1.54
C GLN A 249 19.35 -2.24 0.83
N ALA A 250 19.44 -2.38 -0.49
CA ALA A 250 20.48 -1.70 -1.28
C ALA A 250 20.35 -0.16 -1.19
N ILE A 251 19.10 0.36 -1.16
CA ILE A 251 18.84 1.79 -1.01
C ILE A 251 19.16 2.28 0.40
N LEU A 252 18.83 1.50 1.43
CA LEU A 252 19.22 1.86 2.81
C LEU A 252 20.72 1.77 3.06
N ASP A 253 21.42 0.89 2.36
CA ASP A 253 22.89 0.84 2.42
C ASP A 253 23.52 2.10 1.78
N GLU A 254 22.87 2.70 0.78
CA GLU A 254 23.31 3.91 0.09
C GLU A 254 22.83 5.20 0.81
N TYR A 255 21.57 5.22 1.25
CA TYR A 255 20.89 6.36 1.88
C TYR A 255 20.23 5.93 3.20
N PRO A 256 21.01 5.68 4.27
CA PRO A 256 20.46 5.19 5.54
C PRO A 256 19.48 6.16 6.23
N GLU A 257 19.53 7.46 5.88
CA GLU A 257 18.62 8.46 6.40
C GLU A 257 17.14 8.23 6.00
N ILE A 258 16.88 7.45 4.93
CA ILE A 258 15.51 7.14 4.48
C ILE A 258 14.73 6.38 5.57
N GLU A 259 15.40 5.52 6.35
CA GLU A 259 14.76 4.82 7.46
C GLU A 259 14.18 5.81 8.48
N ASP A 260 14.98 6.78 8.93
CA ASP A 260 14.54 7.77 9.91
C ASP A 260 13.41 8.64 9.33
N ILE A 261 13.53 9.08 8.07
CA ILE A 261 12.53 9.93 7.39
C ILE A 261 11.17 9.22 7.31
N LEU A 262 11.13 7.97 6.90
CA LEU A 262 9.88 7.22 6.76
C LEU A 262 9.31 6.78 8.11
N ASN A 263 10.14 6.54 9.10
CA ASN A 263 9.69 6.30 10.48
C ASN A 263 9.10 7.57 11.12
N GLU A 264 9.60 8.78 10.78
CA GLU A 264 8.95 10.05 11.16
C GLU A 264 7.53 10.13 10.59
N LEU A 265 7.31 9.72 9.34
CA LEU A 265 5.97 9.65 8.74
C LEU A 265 5.07 8.66 9.50
N ALA A 266 5.53 7.43 9.73
CA ALA A 266 4.78 6.42 10.45
C ALA A 266 4.38 6.90 11.86
N ALA A 267 5.27 7.62 12.56
CA ALA A 267 5.03 8.14 13.91
C ALA A 267 3.91 9.19 13.99
N THR A 268 3.48 9.79 12.88
CA THR A 268 2.34 10.73 12.86
C THR A 268 0.98 10.03 12.92
N PHE A 269 0.93 8.74 12.58
CA PHE A 269 -0.28 7.93 12.66
C PHE A 269 -0.47 7.33 14.07
N PRO A 270 -1.71 7.04 14.48
CA PRO A 270 -1.97 6.43 15.78
C PRO A 270 -1.19 5.13 15.98
N GLY A 271 -0.30 5.13 16.97
CA GLY A 271 0.51 3.95 17.30
C GLY A 271 1.68 3.65 16.37
N GLY A 272 1.99 4.51 15.41
CA GLY A 272 3.15 4.34 14.55
C GLY A 272 4.45 4.19 15.35
N GLY A 273 5.27 3.18 15.03
CA GLY A 273 6.49 2.82 15.77
C GLY A 273 6.26 2.22 17.18
N MET A 274 5.02 1.99 17.60
CA MET A 274 4.68 1.31 18.87
C MET A 274 4.00 -0.03 18.59
N ALA A 275 3.88 -0.87 19.62
CA ALA A 275 3.10 -2.10 19.51
C ALA A 275 1.61 -1.80 19.26
N ALA A 276 1.01 -2.54 18.32
CA ALA A 276 -0.40 -2.46 18.03
C ALA A 276 -1.27 -2.79 19.25
N THR A 277 -2.35 -2.08 19.38
CA THR A 277 -3.49 -2.47 20.22
C THR A 277 -4.76 -2.36 19.38
N PRO A 278 -5.84 -3.10 19.67
CA PRO A 278 -7.08 -2.96 18.90
C PRO A 278 -7.59 -1.50 18.83
N ALA A 279 -7.35 -0.71 19.87
CA ALA A 279 -7.75 0.70 19.91
C ALA A 279 -6.89 1.57 18.96
N LEU A 280 -5.60 1.33 18.88
CA LEU A 280 -4.69 2.07 17.99
C LEU A 280 -4.96 1.72 16.53
N VAL A 281 -5.17 0.44 16.22
CA VAL A 281 -5.54 -0.03 14.87
C VAL A 281 -6.86 0.63 14.44
N ALA A 282 -7.88 0.63 15.29
CA ALA A 282 -9.16 1.28 14.97
C ALA A 282 -9.03 2.80 14.78
N GLN A 283 -8.16 3.47 15.53
CA GLN A 283 -7.88 4.89 15.34
C GLN A 283 -7.13 5.14 14.01
N GLY A 284 -6.15 4.32 13.68
CA GLY A 284 -5.45 4.42 12.40
C GLY A 284 -6.38 4.18 11.22
N GLN A 285 -7.26 3.17 11.30
CA GLN A 285 -8.29 2.94 10.31
C GLN A 285 -9.20 4.16 10.11
N ALA A 286 -9.61 4.82 11.21
CA ALA A 286 -10.42 6.04 11.12
C ALA A 286 -9.68 7.20 10.43
N VAL A 287 -8.38 7.39 10.70
CA VAL A 287 -7.56 8.40 10.00
C VAL A 287 -7.53 8.12 8.50
N TRP A 288 -7.32 6.86 8.10
CA TRP A 288 -7.31 6.51 6.68
C TRP A 288 -8.68 6.66 6.02
N GLN A 289 -9.78 6.36 6.73
CA GLN A 289 -11.13 6.66 6.23
C GLN A 289 -11.32 8.16 5.99
N GLU A 290 -10.81 9.04 6.87
CA GLU A 290 -10.87 10.49 6.68
C GLU A 290 -10.02 10.95 5.48
N LEU A 291 -8.82 10.40 5.29
CA LEU A 291 -7.95 10.74 4.16
C LEU A 291 -8.56 10.25 2.83
N ASN A 292 -9.03 9.00 2.79
CA ASN A 292 -9.70 8.46 1.62
C ASN A 292 -10.99 9.25 1.28
N ALA A 293 -11.74 9.72 2.29
CA ALA A 293 -12.92 10.56 2.05
C ALA A 293 -12.60 11.84 1.29
N LYS A 294 -11.48 12.48 1.56
CA LYS A 294 -11.06 13.68 0.83
C LYS A 294 -10.90 13.43 -0.66
N VAL A 295 -10.37 12.26 -1.03
CA VAL A 295 -10.20 11.90 -2.45
C VAL A 295 -11.52 11.38 -3.04
N ASP A 296 -12.13 10.36 -2.41
CA ASP A 296 -13.23 9.61 -3.01
C ASP A 296 -14.57 10.35 -2.94
N ILE A 297 -14.76 11.23 -1.95
CA ILE A 297 -16.01 11.95 -1.70
C ILE A 297 -15.87 13.44 -1.99
N GLU A 298 -14.81 14.09 -1.48
CA GLU A 298 -14.57 15.52 -1.66
C GLU A 298 -13.88 15.84 -2.99
N LEU A 299 -13.39 14.80 -3.72
CA LEU A 299 -12.77 14.89 -5.04
C LEU A 299 -11.48 15.72 -5.07
N MET A 300 -10.72 15.68 -3.96
CA MET A 300 -9.36 16.25 -3.92
C MET A 300 -8.38 15.32 -4.63
N GLU A 301 -7.30 15.90 -5.17
CA GLU A 301 -6.21 15.07 -5.72
C GLU A 301 -5.40 14.42 -4.59
N PRO A 302 -4.95 13.17 -4.72
CA PRO A 302 -4.12 12.49 -3.71
C PRO A 302 -2.87 13.27 -3.30
N GLU A 303 -2.24 13.98 -4.25
CA GLU A 303 -1.10 14.87 -4.03
C GLU A 303 -1.44 16.00 -3.05
N GLU A 304 -2.62 16.62 -3.19
CA GLU A 304 -3.10 17.68 -2.30
C GLU A 304 -3.40 17.15 -0.90
N VAL A 305 -4.05 15.99 -0.80
CA VAL A 305 -4.36 15.34 0.49
C VAL A 305 -3.07 14.97 1.23
N ALA A 306 -2.08 14.43 0.53
CA ALA A 306 -0.76 14.11 1.08
C ALA A 306 -0.05 15.37 1.59
N TYR A 307 -0.01 16.43 0.79
CA TYR A 307 0.59 17.71 1.18
C TYR A 307 -0.05 18.30 2.43
N GLU A 308 -1.39 18.38 2.47
CA GLU A 308 -2.11 18.89 3.65
C GLU A 308 -1.79 18.07 4.91
N TYR A 309 -1.73 16.75 4.79
CA TYR A 309 -1.39 15.87 5.91
C TYR A 309 0.03 16.11 6.41
N LEU A 310 1.01 16.17 5.52
CA LEU A 310 2.42 16.38 5.85
C LEU A 310 2.65 17.73 6.53
N VAL A 311 2.05 18.82 6.00
CA VAL A 311 2.11 20.16 6.60
C VAL A 311 1.43 20.20 7.97
N ALA A 312 0.23 19.62 8.09
CA ALA A 312 -0.52 19.61 9.35
C ALA A 312 0.22 18.87 10.48
N ASN A 313 1.05 17.88 10.13
CA ASN A 313 1.86 17.13 11.10
C ASN A 313 3.29 17.67 11.22
N GLY A 314 3.64 18.77 10.53
CA GLY A 314 4.93 19.45 10.66
C GLY A 314 6.10 18.66 10.07
N LEU A 315 5.84 17.77 9.11
CA LEU A 315 6.86 16.98 8.41
C LEU A 315 7.51 17.75 7.28
N ILE A 316 6.78 18.66 6.63
CA ILE A 316 7.27 19.59 5.60
C ILE A 316 6.79 21.02 5.89
N ASP A 317 7.46 22.01 5.31
CA ASP A 317 7.04 23.41 5.41
C ASP A 317 5.82 23.69 4.51
N GLY A 318 4.89 24.55 4.97
CA GLY A 318 3.68 24.94 4.25
C GLY A 318 3.85 26.16 3.35
#